data_d0119baf6845956986dc4f87adeede52
#
_entry.id   d0119baf6845956986dc4f87adeede52
#
_cell.length_a   1.000
_cell.length_b   1.000
_cell.length_c   1.000
_cell.angle_alpha   90.00
_cell.angle_beta   90.00
_cell.angle_gamma   90.00
#
_symmetry.space_group_name_H-M   'P 1'
#
loop_
_entity.id
_entity.type
_entity.pdbx_description
1 polymer ?
#
loop_
_entity_poly.entity_id
_entity_poly.type
_entity_poly.pdbx_seq_one_letter_code
_entity_poly.pdbx_strand_id
1 'polypeptide(L)'
;MNHAHTVSFGPYTFHRDQRLVSKSGLPVPLGGRALDILAVLLEAPGQFVSKDTLIGRVWPNSVVEDNNLRVHIAALRRALDGQRYILNEPQRGYCCVAPSPAPRPRHNLAARLSPLIGRDELLGSLVRRLGGQRLMMLTGCAGIGKSSVALALAERVLPRYRDGVWWLDLATVQAPTRLLDSLTETLHLQPCDSIHALCEQLAARQLLLVLDGADVLLGACRHLVHTLQARAPQVSVLLTSREALQVPGEWVQHVPRLALPTPTDWGCVEQAMRYPALQLFVARARAGQQGFVVRPQDLAPLRDICRRLDGIPLALELAAAQVEALGVRGLQEQLHKGVQVLRRGRRTAVERHQSLTAALDWTYQRLSLPQRWLFLQLALF
;
A
#
# COMPACT_ATOMS: atom_id res chain seq x y z
N MET A 1 0.56 33.55 -9.40
CA MET A 1 -0.28 34.70 -9.03
C MET A 1 -0.70 34.58 -7.57
N ASN A 2 -0.32 35.54 -6.77
CA ASN A 2 -0.72 35.90 -5.39
C ASN A 2 -0.97 34.83 -4.32
N HIS A 3 0.09 34.26 -3.76
CA HIS A 3 0.06 33.56 -2.46
C HIS A 3 0.14 34.52 -1.24
N ALA A 4 0.13 35.84 -1.42
CA ALA A 4 0.31 36.84 -0.35
C ALA A 4 -0.94 37.11 0.50
N HIS A 5 -2.13 36.74 0.06
CA HIS A 5 -3.41 37.12 0.69
C HIS A 5 -4.12 36.01 1.48
N THR A 6 -3.64 34.78 1.45
CA THR A 6 -4.23 33.65 2.17
C THR A 6 -3.22 32.91 3.02
N VAL A 7 -3.58 32.58 4.26
CA VAL A 7 -2.77 31.79 5.17
C VAL A 7 -3.52 30.51 5.55
N SER A 8 -2.95 29.36 5.19
CA SER A 8 -3.54 28.04 5.52
C SER A 8 -2.91 27.48 6.80
N PHE A 9 -3.74 26.97 7.72
CA PHE A 9 -3.31 26.35 8.96
C PHE A 9 -4.24 25.16 9.31
N GLY A 10 -3.72 23.96 9.21
CA GLY A 10 -4.52 22.74 9.30
C GLY A 10 -5.59 22.69 8.20
N PRO A 11 -6.86 22.32 8.50
CA PRO A 11 -7.97 22.31 7.56
C PRO A 11 -8.56 23.69 7.28
N TYR A 12 -8.01 24.75 7.90
CA TYR A 12 -8.48 26.12 7.83
C TYR A 12 -7.65 26.95 6.87
N THR A 13 -8.32 27.89 6.19
CA THR A 13 -7.69 28.94 5.36
C THR A 13 -8.22 30.29 5.79
N PHE A 14 -7.31 31.19 6.18
CA PHE A 14 -7.61 32.57 6.51
C PHE A 14 -7.39 33.46 5.26
N HIS A 15 -8.44 34.08 4.78
CA HIS A 15 -8.44 35.04 3.67
C HIS A 15 -8.31 36.46 4.26
N ARG A 16 -7.11 37.04 4.19
CA ARG A 16 -6.84 38.35 4.82
C ARG A 16 -7.70 39.47 4.27
N ASP A 17 -7.87 39.53 2.94
CA ASP A 17 -8.63 40.59 2.27
C ASP A 17 -10.13 40.51 2.56
N GLN A 18 -10.66 39.29 2.67
CA GLN A 18 -12.06 39.06 2.95
C GLN A 18 -12.36 38.99 4.45
N ARG A 19 -11.33 39.00 5.32
CA ARG A 19 -11.45 38.79 6.77
C ARG A 19 -12.35 37.59 7.09
N LEU A 20 -12.07 36.46 6.45
CA LEU A 20 -12.87 35.23 6.49
C LEU A 20 -11.97 34.03 6.78
N VAL A 21 -12.44 33.14 7.67
CA VAL A 21 -11.86 31.81 7.83
C VAL A 21 -12.78 30.81 7.13
N SER A 22 -12.20 29.92 6.35
CA SER A 22 -12.91 28.76 5.77
C SER A 22 -12.31 27.45 6.25
N LYS A 23 -13.14 26.41 6.43
CA LYS A 23 -12.75 25.04 6.72
C LYS A 23 -13.15 24.16 5.55
N SER A 24 -12.19 23.58 4.84
CA SER A 24 -12.46 22.78 3.63
C SER A 24 -13.36 23.49 2.61
N GLY A 25 -13.16 24.81 2.44
CA GLY A 25 -13.95 25.66 1.53
C GLY A 25 -15.26 26.22 2.11
N LEU A 26 -15.73 25.78 3.27
CA LEU A 26 -16.93 26.31 3.94
C LEU A 26 -16.57 27.40 4.92
N PRO A 27 -17.30 28.54 4.94
CA PRO A 27 -17.02 29.66 5.86
C PRO A 27 -17.28 29.27 7.32
N VAL A 28 -16.34 29.68 8.22
CA VAL A 28 -16.47 29.51 9.66
C VAL A 28 -16.94 30.82 10.27
N PRO A 29 -18.08 30.84 10.99
CA PRO A 29 -18.59 32.07 11.60
C PRO A 29 -17.70 32.52 12.75
N LEU A 30 -17.08 33.69 12.61
CA LEU A 30 -16.21 34.33 13.61
C LEU A 30 -16.51 35.82 13.70
N GLY A 31 -16.52 36.34 14.92
CA GLY A 31 -16.68 37.78 15.14
C GLY A 31 -15.44 38.58 14.70
N GLY A 32 -15.61 39.81 14.25
CA GLY A 32 -14.54 40.66 13.71
C GLY A 32 -13.29 40.77 14.59
N ARG A 33 -13.46 40.93 15.91
CA ARG A 33 -12.32 41.02 16.84
C ARG A 33 -11.55 39.70 17.00
N ALA A 34 -12.26 38.56 16.88
CA ALA A 34 -11.62 37.25 16.86
C ALA A 34 -10.79 37.07 15.59
N LEU A 35 -11.29 37.54 14.44
CA LEU A 35 -10.54 37.55 13.19
C LEU A 35 -9.31 38.46 13.24
N ASP A 36 -9.39 39.65 13.90
CA ASP A 36 -8.25 40.56 14.10
C ASP A 36 -7.16 39.90 14.94
N ILE A 37 -7.53 39.23 16.03
CA ILE A 37 -6.60 38.47 16.86
C ILE A 37 -5.92 37.38 16.06
N LEU A 38 -6.70 36.61 15.29
CA LEU A 38 -6.17 35.53 14.44
C LEU A 38 -5.21 36.08 13.37
N ALA A 39 -5.51 37.25 12.80
CA ALA A 39 -4.64 37.91 11.82
C ALA A 39 -3.28 38.23 12.41
N VAL A 40 -3.26 38.82 13.62
CA VAL A 40 -2.01 39.16 14.35
C VAL A 40 -1.22 37.90 14.70
N LEU A 41 -1.87 36.84 15.15
CA LEU A 41 -1.20 35.58 15.49
C LEU A 41 -0.65 34.85 14.24
N LEU A 42 -1.29 35.01 13.09
CA LEU A 42 -0.84 34.43 11.82
C LEU A 42 0.22 35.25 11.07
N GLU A 43 0.60 36.43 11.57
CA GLU A 43 1.77 37.15 11.06
C GLU A 43 3.08 36.50 11.46
N ALA A 44 3.12 35.86 12.62
CA ALA A 44 4.28 35.13 13.13
C ALA A 44 3.85 33.73 13.65
N PRO A 45 3.52 32.79 12.77
CA PRO A 45 3.09 31.45 13.16
C PRO A 45 4.16 30.74 14.00
N GLY A 46 3.74 30.11 15.10
CA GLY A 46 4.65 29.43 16.02
C GLY A 46 5.37 30.33 17.02
N GLN A 47 5.20 31.65 16.96
CA GLN A 47 5.77 32.58 17.93
C GLN A 47 4.70 33.07 18.92
N PHE A 48 5.11 33.26 20.17
CA PHE A 48 4.22 33.79 21.19
C PHE A 48 4.12 35.33 21.07
N VAL A 49 2.89 35.82 20.97
CA VAL A 49 2.58 37.24 20.99
C VAL A 49 2.04 37.61 22.39
N SER A 50 2.61 38.61 23.00
CA SER A 50 2.21 39.04 24.37
C SER A 50 0.75 39.56 24.34
N LYS A 51 0.10 39.53 25.50
CA LYS A 51 -1.27 40.04 25.65
C LYS A 51 -1.33 41.54 25.34
N ASP A 52 -0.35 42.31 25.83
CA ASP A 52 -0.28 43.73 25.60
C ASP A 52 -0.13 44.08 24.13
N THR A 53 0.68 43.33 23.41
CA THR A 53 0.82 43.47 21.96
C THR A 53 -0.48 43.15 21.24
N LEU A 54 -1.19 42.08 21.62
CA LEU A 54 -2.48 41.71 21.04
C LEU A 54 -3.54 42.79 21.30
N ILE A 55 -3.64 43.25 22.55
CA ILE A 55 -4.60 44.30 22.93
C ILE A 55 -4.29 45.59 22.17
N GLY A 56 -3.05 46.06 22.17
CA GLY A 56 -2.66 47.31 21.50
C GLY A 56 -2.89 47.28 19.99
N ARG A 57 -2.72 46.13 19.35
CA ARG A 57 -2.94 45.97 17.87
C ARG A 57 -4.40 45.79 17.49
N VAL A 58 -5.16 45.08 18.31
CA VAL A 58 -6.58 44.77 18.00
C VAL A 58 -7.53 45.88 18.46
N TRP A 59 -7.15 46.63 19.53
CA TRP A 59 -7.96 47.74 20.09
C TRP A 59 -7.10 49.02 20.29
N PRO A 60 -6.55 49.62 19.21
CA PRO A 60 -5.61 50.73 19.31
C PRO A 60 -6.21 51.99 19.97
N ASN A 61 -7.53 52.15 19.95
CA ASN A 61 -8.23 53.34 20.45
C ASN A 61 -9.14 53.04 21.66
N SER A 62 -8.95 51.92 22.35
CA SER A 62 -9.82 51.53 23.46
C SER A 62 -8.99 50.91 24.61
N VAL A 63 -9.27 51.30 25.84
CA VAL A 63 -8.73 50.59 27.01
C VAL A 63 -9.56 49.33 27.22
N VAL A 64 -8.93 48.20 27.08
CA VAL A 64 -9.59 46.87 27.13
C VAL A 64 -8.91 46.04 28.21
N GLU A 65 -9.71 45.42 29.08
CA GLU A 65 -9.25 44.50 30.08
C GLU A 65 -8.88 43.13 29.50
N ASP A 66 -7.95 42.41 30.15
CA ASP A 66 -7.51 41.05 29.82
C ASP A 66 -8.69 40.09 29.60
N ASN A 67 -9.82 40.32 30.27
CA ASN A 67 -11.00 39.50 30.19
C ASN A 67 -11.64 39.50 28.77
N ASN A 68 -11.65 40.64 28.09
CA ASN A 68 -12.16 40.76 26.71
C ASN A 68 -11.31 39.96 25.73
N LEU A 69 -9.98 39.97 25.86
CA LEU A 69 -9.10 39.17 25.05
C LEU A 69 -9.41 37.66 25.21
N ARG A 70 -9.62 37.22 26.48
CA ARG A 70 -9.95 35.80 26.77
C ARG A 70 -11.25 35.37 26.15
N VAL A 71 -12.28 36.21 26.11
CA VAL A 71 -13.58 35.91 25.49
C VAL A 71 -13.41 35.66 24.01
N HIS A 72 -12.64 36.49 23.29
CA HIS A 72 -12.42 36.35 21.86
C HIS A 72 -11.50 35.17 21.55
N ILE A 73 -10.50 34.87 22.35
CA ILE A 73 -9.66 33.67 22.25
C ILE A 73 -10.51 32.41 22.47
N ALA A 74 -11.45 32.41 23.41
CA ALA A 74 -12.35 31.30 23.64
C ALA A 74 -13.31 31.06 22.44
N ALA A 75 -13.77 32.15 21.81
CA ALA A 75 -14.55 32.08 20.58
C ALA A 75 -13.74 31.48 19.41
N LEU A 76 -12.49 31.94 19.24
CA LEU A 76 -11.55 31.37 18.27
C LEU A 76 -11.33 29.86 18.50
N ARG A 77 -11.01 29.47 19.73
CA ARG A 77 -10.79 28.07 20.08
C ARG A 77 -11.99 27.19 19.79
N ARG A 78 -13.20 27.69 20.06
CA ARG A 78 -14.46 26.99 19.79
C ARG A 78 -14.69 26.82 18.29
N ALA A 79 -14.45 27.86 17.51
CA ALA A 79 -14.65 27.86 16.05
C ALA A 79 -13.58 27.05 15.32
N LEU A 80 -12.38 26.89 15.91
CA LEU A 80 -11.26 26.15 15.37
C LEU A 80 -11.09 24.75 16.01
N ASP A 81 -12.18 24.04 16.32
CA ASP A 81 -12.23 22.70 16.88
C ASP A 81 -11.36 22.48 18.14
N GLY A 82 -11.22 23.49 18.98
CA GLY A 82 -10.61 23.37 20.29
C GLY A 82 -9.18 23.91 20.41
N GLN A 83 -8.48 23.49 21.46
CA GLN A 83 -7.25 24.15 21.94
C GLN A 83 -5.99 23.95 21.08
N ARG A 84 -6.05 23.15 20.02
CA ARG A 84 -4.85 22.73 19.26
C ARG A 84 -4.21 23.83 18.41
N TYR A 85 -4.96 24.85 18.04
CA TYR A 85 -4.48 25.91 17.14
C TYR A 85 -4.01 27.17 17.89
N ILE A 86 -4.56 27.47 19.07
CA ILE A 86 -4.18 28.62 19.85
C ILE A 86 -3.70 28.16 21.22
N LEU A 87 -2.38 28.21 21.40
CA LEU A 87 -1.73 27.93 22.68
C LEU A 87 -1.72 29.18 23.53
N ASN A 88 -1.75 29.00 24.86
CA ASN A 88 -1.52 30.02 25.85
C ASN A 88 -0.38 29.56 26.76
N GLU A 89 0.64 30.37 26.87
CA GLU A 89 1.72 30.18 27.86
C GLU A 89 1.70 31.32 28.84
N PRO A 90 1.60 31.02 30.13
CA PRO A 90 1.65 32.06 31.16
C PRO A 90 2.89 32.96 30.99
N GLN A 91 2.70 34.29 31.10
CA GLN A 91 3.72 35.35 30.93
C GLN A 91 4.23 35.55 29.49
N ARG A 92 4.05 34.61 28.53
CA ARG A 92 4.48 34.76 27.12
C ARG A 92 3.36 35.21 26.20
N GLY A 93 2.09 34.90 26.55
CA GLY A 93 0.93 35.27 25.76
C GLY A 93 0.35 34.13 24.92
N TYR A 94 -0.10 34.42 23.71
CA TYR A 94 -0.78 33.52 22.84
C TYR A 94 0.03 33.25 21.56
N CYS A 95 -0.07 32.04 21.04
CA CYS A 95 0.59 31.63 19.81
C CYS A 95 -0.41 30.87 18.93
N CYS A 96 -0.47 31.19 17.63
CA CYS A 96 -1.13 30.33 16.68
C CYS A 96 -0.13 29.29 16.20
N VAL A 97 -0.33 28.06 16.63
CA VAL A 97 0.39 26.91 16.11
C VAL A 97 -0.42 26.38 14.93
N ALA A 98 0.06 26.63 13.73
CA ALA A 98 -0.38 25.78 12.64
C ALA A 98 0.11 24.37 12.98
N PRO A 99 -0.75 23.39 13.33
CA PRO A 99 -0.26 22.03 13.34
C PRO A 99 0.31 21.82 11.96
N SER A 100 1.57 21.45 11.90
CA SER A 100 2.17 20.95 10.66
C SER A 100 1.13 20.00 10.05
N PRO A 101 0.71 20.15 8.80
CA PRO A 101 -0.25 19.25 8.22
C PRO A 101 0.22 17.86 8.60
N ALA A 102 -0.68 17.07 9.23
CA ALA A 102 -0.34 15.71 9.67
C ALA A 102 0.44 15.08 8.52
N PRO A 103 1.65 14.58 8.74
CA PRO A 103 2.52 14.16 7.65
C PRO A 103 1.66 13.27 6.76
N ARG A 104 1.44 13.70 5.51
CA ARG A 104 0.62 12.93 4.58
C ARG A 104 1.19 11.53 4.60
N PRO A 105 0.37 10.49 4.70
CA PRO A 105 0.90 9.13 4.72
C PRO A 105 1.85 9.00 3.53
N ARG A 106 3.10 8.61 3.79
CA ARG A 106 4.07 8.41 2.72
C ARG A 106 3.86 7.08 2.00
N HIS A 107 2.81 6.36 2.33
CA HIS A 107 2.43 5.09 1.71
C HIS A 107 0.99 4.69 2.07
N ASN A 108 0.42 3.82 1.24
CA ASN A 108 -0.84 3.14 1.49
C ASN A 108 -0.66 1.60 1.58
N LEU A 109 0.56 1.15 1.89
CA LEU A 109 0.86 -0.28 1.99
C LEU A 109 0.07 -0.91 3.13
N ALA A 110 -0.55 -2.06 2.85
CA ALA A 110 -1.18 -2.87 3.88
C ALA A 110 -0.12 -3.50 4.81
N ALA A 111 -0.39 -3.54 6.10
CA ALA A 111 0.49 -4.22 7.05
C ALA A 111 0.57 -5.71 6.75
N ARG A 112 1.76 -6.28 6.70
CA ARG A 112 1.94 -7.72 6.56
C ARG A 112 1.64 -8.41 7.88
N LEU A 113 0.73 -9.36 7.85
CA LEU A 113 0.35 -10.14 9.04
C LEU A 113 1.27 -11.33 9.33
N SER A 114 2.16 -11.67 8.40
CA SER A 114 3.06 -12.83 8.51
C SER A 114 4.38 -12.55 7.79
N PRO A 115 5.51 -13.07 8.30
CA PRO A 115 6.80 -12.97 7.63
C PRO A 115 6.75 -13.71 6.28
N LEU A 116 7.52 -13.21 5.32
CA LEU A 116 7.69 -13.84 4.01
C LEU A 116 8.81 -14.89 4.12
N ILE A 117 8.46 -16.16 3.93
CA ILE A 117 9.38 -17.28 4.12
C ILE A 117 10.16 -17.57 2.83
N GLY A 118 11.49 -17.73 2.94
CA GLY A 118 12.37 -18.20 1.87
C GLY A 118 12.50 -17.24 0.68
N ARG A 119 12.41 -15.94 0.92
CA ARG A 119 12.51 -14.90 -0.13
C ARG A 119 13.57 -13.85 0.14
N ASP A 120 14.42 -14.03 1.17
CA ASP A 120 15.36 -12.99 1.59
C ASP A 120 16.43 -12.70 0.55
N GLU A 121 17.00 -13.71 -0.10
CA GLU A 121 17.97 -13.54 -1.17
C GLU A 121 17.34 -12.82 -2.39
N LEU A 122 16.15 -13.26 -2.79
CA LEU A 122 15.39 -12.62 -3.87
C LEU A 122 15.15 -11.15 -3.53
N LEU A 123 14.62 -10.86 -2.34
CA LEU A 123 14.34 -9.48 -1.91
C LEU A 123 15.62 -8.64 -1.84
N GLY A 124 16.73 -9.20 -1.34
CA GLY A 124 18.02 -8.52 -1.33
C GLY A 124 18.49 -8.14 -2.73
N SER A 125 18.33 -9.03 -3.72
CA SER A 125 18.67 -8.76 -5.11
C SER A 125 17.77 -7.70 -5.74
N LEU A 126 16.45 -7.76 -5.47
CA LEU A 126 15.46 -6.78 -5.96
C LEU A 126 15.70 -5.38 -5.39
N VAL A 127 16.03 -5.28 -4.08
CA VAL A 127 16.35 -3.99 -3.43
C VAL A 127 17.57 -3.33 -4.07
N ARG A 128 18.59 -4.11 -4.42
CA ARG A 128 19.79 -3.59 -5.12
C ARG A 128 19.43 -3.12 -6.54
N ARG A 129 18.69 -3.93 -7.27
CA ARG A 129 18.31 -3.65 -8.67
C ARG A 129 17.41 -2.42 -8.79
N LEU A 130 16.42 -2.25 -7.92
CA LEU A 130 15.50 -1.12 -7.94
C LEU A 130 16.23 0.23 -7.73
N GLY A 131 17.45 0.23 -7.19
CA GLY A 131 18.28 1.42 -7.09
C GLY A 131 18.80 1.94 -8.45
N GLY A 132 18.89 1.08 -9.47
CA GLY A 132 19.36 1.44 -10.81
C GLY A 132 18.33 1.25 -11.93
N GLN A 133 17.18 0.64 -11.62
CA GLN A 133 16.11 0.35 -12.59
C GLN A 133 14.82 1.04 -12.17
N ARG A 134 14.29 1.90 -13.03
CA ARG A 134 13.04 2.61 -12.75
C ARG A 134 11.78 1.82 -13.05
N LEU A 135 11.90 0.77 -13.86
CA LEU A 135 10.81 -0.11 -14.23
C LEU A 135 11.16 -1.56 -13.93
N MET A 136 10.45 -2.15 -12.99
CA MET A 136 10.63 -3.53 -12.58
C MET A 136 9.30 -4.29 -12.69
N MET A 137 9.37 -5.47 -13.28
CA MET A 137 8.25 -6.38 -13.43
C MET A 137 8.52 -7.69 -12.68
N LEU A 138 7.62 -8.08 -11.78
CA LEU A 138 7.63 -9.40 -11.16
C LEU A 138 6.67 -10.31 -11.91
N THR A 139 7.20 -11.36 -12.54
CA THR A 139 6.41 -12.32 -13.31
C THR A 139 6.36 -13.70 -12.64
N GLY A 140 5.40 -14.51 -13.04
CA GLY A 140 5.24 -15.91 -12.60
C GLY A 140 3.80 -16.35 -12.50
N CYS A 141 3.59 -17.64 -12.25
CA CYS A 141 2.25 -18.24 -12.21
C CYS A 141 1.37 -17.69 -11.07
N ALA A 142 0.07 -17.97 -11.15
CA ALA A 142 -0.86 -17.64 -10.07
C ALA A 142 -0.43 -18.36 -8.75
N GLY A 143 -0.55 -17.67 -7.62
CA GLY A 143 -0.21 -18.25 -6.31
C GLY A 143 1.28 -18.35 -5.98
N ILE A 144 2.20 -17.90 -6.87
CA ILE A 144 3.65 -17.95 -6.66
C ILE A 144 4.16 -16.92 -5.63
N GLY A 145 3.30 -15.94 -5.27
CA GLY A 145 3.62 -14.92 -4.28
C GLY A 145 4.15 -13.61 -4.84
N LYS A 146 3.85 -13.24 -6.10
CA LYS A 146 4.26 -11.96 -6.73
C LYS A 146 3.89 -10.75 -5.88
N SER A 147 2.61 -10.64 -5.52
CA SER A 147 2.10 -9.52 -4.71
C SER A 147 2.74 -9.47 -3.31
N SER A 148 2.98 -10.64 -2.70
CA SER A 148 3.66 -10.71 -1.40
C SER A 148 5.12 -10.26 -1.48
N VAL A 149 5.83 -10.63 -2.56
CA VAL A 149 7.21 -10.17 -2.83
C VAL A 149 7.22 -8.68 -3.13
N ALA A 150 6.28 -8.18 -3.95
CA ALA A 150 6.15 -6.75 -4.25
C ALA A 150 5.91 -5.92 -3.00
N LEU A 151 5.00 -6.37 -2.10
CA LEU A 151 4.72 -5.69 -0.84
C LEU A 151 5.95 -5.67 0.08
N ALA A 152 6.64 -6.80 0.22
CA ALA A 152 7.85 -6.89 1.03
C ALA A 152 8.99 -6.03 0.47
N LEU A 153 9.12 -5.94 -0.85
CA LEU A 153 10.07 -5.05 -1.52
C LEU A 153 9.70 -3.59 -1.27
N ALA A 154 8.43 -3.23 -1.47
CA ALA A 154 7.90 -1.89 -1.26
C ALA A 154 8.17 -1.36 0.17
N GLU A 155 7.93 -2.19 1.19
CA GLU A 155 8.24 -1.85 2.59
C GLU A 155 9.74 -1.62 2.81
N ARG A 156 10.61 -2.49 2.25
CA ARG A 156 12.08 -2.39 2.42
C ARG A 156 12.67 -1.13 1.76
N VAL A 157 12.07 -0.67 0.65
CA VAL A 157 12.58 0.49 -0.09
C VAL A 157 11.88 1.80 0.24
N LEU A 158 10.84 1.79 1.07
CA LEU A 158 10.09 2.98 1.47
C LEU A 158 10.98 4.17 1.90
N PRO A 159 12.07 3.99 2.68
CA PRO A 159 12.93 5.10 3.08
C PRO A 159 13.68 5.77 1.92
N ARG A 160 13.77 5.14 0.75
CA ARG A 160 14.48 5.67 -0.43
C ARG A 160 13.64 6.65 -1.25
N TYR A 161 12.32 6.65 -1.05
CA TYR A 161 11.38 7.46 -1.83
C TYR A 161 10.85 8.60 -0.97
N ARG A 162 11.29 9.82 -1.28
CA ARG A 162 10.91 11.03 -0.53
C ARG A 162 9.39 11.25 -0.52
N ASP A 163 8.75 11.03 -1.66
CA ASP A 163 7.31 11.21 -1.84
C ASP A 163 6.52 9.90 -1.69
N GLY A 164 7.21 8.84 -1.19
CA GLY A 164 6.61 7.62 -0.68
C GLY A 164 6.44 6.49 -1.67
N VAL A 165 5.71 5.47 -1.22
CA VAL A 165 5.40 4.24 -1.97
C VAL A 165 3.90 4.05 -2.03
N TRP A 166 3.36 3.92 -3.24
CA TRP A 166 1.93 3.91 -3.48
C TRP A 166 1.51 2.63 -4.18
N TRP A 167 0.57 1.92 -3.58
CA TRP A 167 0.06 0.64 -4.06
C TRP A 167 -1.32 0.80 -4.69
N LEU A 168 -1.48 0.28 -5.91
CA LEU A 168 -2.77 0.16 -6.60
C LEU A 168 -3.00 -1.31 -7.00
N ASP A 169 -4.04 -1.94 -6.45
CA ASP A 169 -4.51 -3.25 -6.90
C ASP A 169 -5.36 -3.06 -8.17
N LEU A 170 -4.81 -3.42 -9.32
CA LEU A 170 -5.48 -3.26 -10.60
C LEU A 170 -6.68 -4.20 -10.77
N ALA A 171 -6.83 -5.22 -9.92
CA ALA A 171 -8.03 -6.04 -9.93
C ALA A 171 -9.27 -5.29 -9.44
N THR A 172 -9.10 -4.20 -8.69
CA THR A 172 -10.20 -3.32 -8.24
C THR A 172 -10.62 -2.32 -9.31
N VAL A 173 -9.80 -2.11 -10.33
CA VAL A 173 -10.07 -1.16 -11.41
C VAL A 173 -10.98 -1.83 -12.44
N GLN A 174 -12.24 -1.39 -12.49
CA GLN A 174 -13.29 -2.04 -13.28
C GLN A 174 -13.11 -1.92 -14.79
N ALA A 175 -12.45 -0.84 -15.27
CA ALA A 175 -12.23 -0.58 -16.68
C ALA A 175 -10.94 0.20 -16.91
N PRO A 176 -10.29 0.09 -18.10
CA PRO A 176 -9.09 0.87 -18.44
C PRO A 176 -9.26 2.38 -18.29
N THR A 177 -10.47 2.89 -18.57
CA THR A 177 -10.82 4.30 -18.44
C THR A 177 -10.79 4.81 -17.00
N ARG A 178 -10.98 3.93 -16.01
CA ARG A 178 -10.94 4.25 -14.58
C ARG A 178 -9.53 4.22 -13.98
N LEU A 179 -8.53 3.78 -14.73
CA LEU A 179 -7.16 3.68 -14.23
C LEU A 179 -6.62 5.04 -13.79
N LEU A 180 -6.91 6.09 -14.56
CA LEU A 180 -6.44 7.44 -14.27
C LEU A 180 -7.08 7.99 -12.98
N ASP A 181 -8.39 7.82 -12.80
CA ASP A 181 -9.11 8.23 -11.59
C ASP A 181 -8.54 7.50 -10.37
N SER A 182 -8.38 6.18 -10.48
CA SER A 182 -7.82 5.36 -9.38
C SER A 182 -6.39 5.77 -9.01
N LEU A 183 -5.57 6.17 -10.00
CA LEU A 183 -4.21 6.66 -9.75
C LEU A 183 -4.23 8.02 -9.06
N THR A 184 -5.07 8.96 -9.50
CA THR A 184 -5.17 10.29 -8.89
C THR A 184 -5.67 10.22 -7.45
N GLU A 185 -6.66 9.36 -7.17
CA GLU A 185 -7.14 9.09 -5.81
C GLU A 185 -6.03 8.47 -4.94
N THR A 186 -5.38 7.40 -5.44
CA THR A 186 -4.32 6.70 -4.70
C THR A 186 -3.15 7.61 -4.36
N LEU A 187 -2.75 8.48 -5.29
CA LEU A 187 -1.59 9.37 -5.15
C LEU A 187 -1.96 10.72 -4.51
N HIS A 188 -3.23 10.92 -4.14
CA HIS A 188 -3.76 12.17 -3.60
C HIS A 188 -3.41 13.37 -4.48
N LEU A 189 -3.65 13.22 -5.80
CA LEU A 189 -3.44 14.24 -6.81
C LEU A 189 -4.73 14.98 -7.15
N GLN A 190 -4.60 16.09 -7.87
CA GLN A 190 -5.76 16.74 -8.46
C GLN A 190 -6.30 15.87 -9.60
N PRO A 191 -7.62 15.79 -9.78
CA PRO A 191 -8.23 15.10 -10.92
C PRO A 191 -7.63 15.59 -12.23
N CYS A 192 -7.39 14.69 -13.16
CA CYS A 192 -6.81 15.03 -14.45
C CYS A 192 -7.41 14.15 -15.55
N ASP A 193 -7.53 14.70 -16.76
CA ASP A 193 -8.21 14.08 -17.90
C ASP A 193 -7.26 13.28 -18.80
N SER A 194 -5.95 13.32 -18.53
CA SER A 194 -4.96 12.66 -19.36
C SER A 194 -3.77 12.14 -18.55
N ILE A 195 -3.12 11.09 -19.09
CA ILE A 195 -1.86 10.58 -18.52
C ILE A 195 -0.76 11.65 -18.56
N HIS A 196 -0.79 12.57 -19.53
CA HIS A 196 0.16 13.66 -19.59
C HIS A 196 0.02 14.62 -18.41
N ALA A 197 -1.20 15.05 -18.09
CA ALA A 197 -1.49 15.89 -16.92
C ALA A 197 -1.13 15.18 -15.60
N LEU A 198 -1.33 13.86 -15.51
CA LEU A 198 -0.84 13.05 -14.39
C LEU A 198 0.69 13.12 -14.28
N CYS A 199 1.40 12.95 -15.38
CA CYS A 199 2.87 13.00 -15.40
C CYS A 199 3.41 14.38 -15.02
N GLU A 200 2.76 15.47 -15.40
CA GLU A 200 3.13 16.82 -14.97
C GLU A 200 3.07 17.01 -13.47
N GLN A 201 2.01 16.48 -12.82
CA GLN A 201 1.89 16.49 -11.36
C GLN A 201 2.95 15.59 -10.68
N LEU A 202 3.46 14.58 -11.38
CA LEU A 202 4.46 13.62 -10.87
C LEU A 202 5.90 13.99 -11.23
N ALA A 203 6.15 14.94 -12.14
CA ALA A 203 7.48 15.23 -12.70
C ALA A 203 8.56 15.54 -11.66
N ALA A 204 8.19 16.22 -10.56
CA ALA A 204 9.10 16.57 -9.46
C ALA A 204 9.04 15.59 -8.27
N ARG A 205 8.22 14.53 -8.34
CA ARG A 205 8.03 13.59 -7.23
C ARG A 205 8.94 12.39 -7.33
N GLN A 206 9.59 12.05 -6.24
CA GLN A 206 10.42 10.85 -6.09
C GLN A 206 9.62 9.78 -5.34
N LEU A 207 8.88 8.96 -6.07
CA LEU A 207 8.01 7.92 -5.51
C LEU A 207 8.16 6.57 -6.22
N LEU A 208 7.73 5.52 -5.53
CA LEU A 208 7.53 4.20 -6.13
C LEU A 208 6.02 3.95 -6.30
N LEU A 209 5.60 3.69 -7.53
CA LEU A 209 4.26 3.26 -7.86
C LEU A 209 4.25 1.73 -8.02
N VAL A 210 3.48 1.05 -7.19
CA VAL A 210 3.28 -0.41 -7.27
C VAL A 210 1.92 -0.70 -7.90
N LEU A 211 1.94 -1.37 -9.05
CA LEU A 211 0.76 -1.78 -9.81
C LEU A 211 0.61 -3.30 -9.72
N ASP A 212 -0.29 -3.78 -8.84
CA ASP A 212 -0.46 -5.20 -8.59
C ASP A 212 -1.53 -5.80 -9.51
N GLY A 213 -1.19 -6.90 -10.19
CA GLY A 213 -2.11 -7.62 -11.06
C GLY A 213 -2.32 -6.97 -12.43
N ALA A 214 -1.25 -6.52 -13.09
CA ALA A 214 -1.31 -5.84 -14.38
C ALA A 214 -1.88 -6.69 -15.53
N ASP A 215 -2.04 -8.00 -15.36
CA ASP A 215 -2.73 -8.89 -16.30
C ASP A 215 -4.09 -8.37 -16.74
N VAL A 216 -4.78 -7.62 -15.88
CA VAL A 216 -6.14 -7.12 -16.10
C VAL A 216 -6.16 -6.00 -17.13
N LEU A 217 -5.13 -5.14 -17.10
CA LEU A 217 -5.07 -3.88 -17.82
C LEU A 217 -3.72 -3.70 -18.55
N LEU A 218 -3.19 -4.78 -19.12
CA LEU A 218 -1.83 -4.81 -19.66
C LEU A 218 -1.56 -3.69 -20.69
N GLY A 219 -2.51 -3.45 -21.61
CA GLY A 219 -2.40 -2.39 -22.61
C GLY A 219 -2.39 -0.98 -22.00
N ALA A 220 -3.27 -0.73 -21.02
CA ALA A 220 -3.32 0.56 -20.32
C ALA A 220 -2.05 0.79 -19.48
N CYS A 221 -1.55 -0.25 -18.80
CA CYS A 221 -0.30 -0.20 -18.05
C CYS A 221 0.90 0.08 -18.96
N ARG A 222 0.94 -0.52 -20.16
CA ARG A 222 2.01 -0.27 -21.15
C ARG A 222 2.06 1.21 -21.54
N HIS A 223 0.91 1.81 -21.86
CA HIS A 223 0.83 3.22 -22.22
C HIS A 223 1.21 4.15 -21.06
N LEU A 224 0.69 3.86 -19.85
CA LEU A 224 1.03 4.60 -18.62
C LEU A 224 2.53 4.59 -18.35
N VAL A 225 3.14 3.40 -18.34
CA VAL A 225 4.56 3.23 -18.02
C VAL A 225 5.44 3.93 -19.05
N HIS A 226 5.14 3.80 -20.33
CA HIS A 226 5.88 4.48 -21.40
C HIS A 226 5.86 6.00 -21.20
N THR A 227 4.70 6.58 -20.88
CA THR A 227 4.58 8.03 -20.65
C THR A 227 5.28 8.48 -19.36
N LEU A 228 5.17 7.69 -18.28
CA LEU A 228 5.88 7.97 -17.01
C LEU A 228 7.41 7.95 -17.19
N GLN A 229 7.93 6.99 -17.93
CA GLN A 229 9.38 6.91 -18.20
C GLN A 229 9.91 8.15 -18.91
N ALA A 230 9.13 8.72 -19.82
CA ALA A 230 9.50 9.90 -20.60
C ALA A 230 9.35 11.21 -19.81
N ARG A 231 8.32 11.35 -18.99
CA ARG A 231 7.91 12.65 -18.42
C ARG A 231 8.08 12.78 -16.90
N ALA A 232 8.20 11.67 -16.17
CA ALA A 232 8.37 11.65 -14.72
C ALA A 232 9.65 10.88 -14.33
N PRO A 233 10.84 11.46 -14.51
CA PRO A 233 12.11 10.75 -14.42
C PRO A 233 12.46 10.23 -13.02
N GLN A 234 11.85 10.76 -11.98
CA GLN A 234 12.07 10.33 -10.58
C GLN A 234 11.02 9.33 -10.08
N VAL A 235 10.04 8.97 -10.90
CA VAL A 235 9.06 7.94 -10.59
C VAL A 235 9.62 6.57 -10.96
N SER A 236 9.61 5.65 -9.99
CA SER A 236 9.88 4.24 -10.23
C SER A 236 8.57 3.47 -10.27
N VAL A 237 8.49 2.43 -11.10
CA VAL A 237 7.30 1.59 -11.24
C VAL A 237 7.66 0.14 -10.99
N LEU A 238 6.92 -0.51 -10.10
CA LEU A 238 6.97 -1.94 -9.83
C LEU A 238 5.63 -2.56 -10.22
N LEU A 239 5.66 -3.54 -11.13
CA LEU A 239 4.45 -4.24 -11.53
C LEU A 239 4.51 -5.72 -11.17
N THR A 240 3.34 -6.30 -10.96
CA THR A 240 3.19 -7.75 -10.89
C THR A 240 2.26 -8.23 -12.00
N SER A 241 2.66 -9.27 -12.72
CA SER A 241 1.86 -9.87 -13.79
C SER A 241 2.25 -11.33 -14.03
N ARG A 242 1.51 -12.04 -14.84
CA ARG A 242 1.91 -13.36 -15.36
C ARG A 242 2.86 -13.25 -16.55
N GLU A 243 2.76 -12.21 -17.31
CA GLU A 243 3.57 -11.92 -18.50
C GLU A 243 4.19 -10.53 -18.43
N ALA A 244 5.26 -10.32 -19.18
CA ALA A 244 5.97 -9.04 -19.25
C ALA A 244 5.17 -8.00 -20.06
N LEU A 245 5.38 -6.71 -19.76
CA LEU A 245 4.79 -5.61 -20.52
C LEU A 245 5.39 -5.47 -21.92
N GLN A 246 6.63 -5.92 -22.10
CA GLN A 246 7.40 -5.78 -23.35
C GLN A 246 7.58 -4.32 -23.76
N VAL A 247 8.03 -3.47 -22.81
CA VAL A 247 8.34 -2.07 -23.05
C VAL A 247 9.83 -1.81 -22.87
N PRO A 248 10.41 -0.81 -23.55
CA PRO A 248 11.81 -0.45 -23.38
C PRO A 248 12.16 -0.14 -21.93
N GLY A 249 13.34 -0.57 -21.48
CA GLY A 249 13.83 -0.34 -20.11
C GLY A 249 13.14 -1.18 -19.02
N GLU A 250 12.27 -2.12 -19.39
CA GLU A 250 11.68 -3.06 -18.47
C GLU A 250 12.72 -4.06 -17.97
N TRP A 251 12.80 -4.22 -16.66
CA TRP A 251 13.55 -5.32 -16.07
C TRP A 251 12.60 -6.35 -15.47
N VAL A 252 12.63 -7.55 -16.02
CA VAL A 252 11.72 -8.64 -15.67
C VAL A 252 12.41 -9.60 -14.70
N GLN A 253 11.79 -9.81 -13.54
CA GLN A 253 12.18 -10.84 -12.58
C GLN A 253 11.11 -11.91 -12.50
N HIS A 254 11.45 -13.11 -12.89
CA HIS A 254 10.61 -14.25 -12.60
C HIS A 254 10.70 -14.61 -11.11
N VAL A 255 9.54 -14.70 -10.45
CA VAL A 255 9.45 -15.13 -9.05
C VAL A 255 9.53 -16.67 -9.02
N PRO A 256 10.60 -17.26 -8.48
CA PRO A 256 10.76 -18.71 -8.49
C PRO A 256 9.76 -19.38 -7.53
N ARG A 257 9.61 -20.69 -7.65
CA ARG A 257 8.95 -21.54 -6.66
C ARG A 257 9.74 -21.55 -5.37
N LEU A 258 9.12 -21.94 -4.26
CA LEU A 258 9.86 -22.19 -3.03
C LEU A 258 10.69 -23.47 -3.19
N ALA A 259 11.93 -23.41 -2.74
CA ALA A 259 12.81 -24.57 -2.79
C ALA A 259 12.24 -25.74 -1.99
N LEU A 260 12.29 -26.92 -2.59
CA LEU A 260 11.89 -28.20 -2.01
C LEU A 260 13.11 -28.95 -1.51
N PRO A 261 13.00 -29.76 -0.45
CA PRO A 261 14.06 -30.67 -0.03
C PRO A 261 14.48 -31.60 -1.15
N THR A 262 15.79 -31.81 -1.30
CA THR A 262 16.30 -32.83 -2.23
C THR A 262 15.91 -34.25 -1.76
N PRO A 263 15.97 -35.26 -2.63
CA PRO A 263 15.63 -36.63 -2.22
C PRO A 263 16.38 -37.14 -0.98
N THR A 264 17.63 -36.71 -0.78
CA THR A 264 18.49 -37.08 0.35
C THR A 264 18.10 -36.35 1.65
N ASP A 265 17.55 -35.14 1.57
CA ASP A 265 17.24 -34.30 2.75
C ASP A 265 15.96 -34.70 3.48
N TRP A 266 15.17 -35.61 2.92
CA TRP A 266 13.98 -36.17 3.54
C TRP A 266 14.27 -37.29 4.57
N GLY A 267 15.53 -37.66 4.79
CA GLY A 267 15.92 -38.63 5.81
C GLY A 267 15.79 -38.13 7.25
N CYS A 268 15.80 -36.82 7.47
CA CYS A 268 15.77 -36.18 8.78
C CYS A 268 14.90 -34.93 8.79
N VAL A 269 14.14 -34.75 9.88
CA VAL A 269 13.23 -33.60 10.03
C VAL A 269 14.00 -32.29 10.00
N GLU A 270 15.13 -32.21 10.67
CA GLU A 270 15.96 -31.01 10.78
C GLU A 270 16.49 -30.57 9.39
N GLN A 271 16.87 -31.52 8.55
CA GLN A 271 17.34 -31.23 7.19
C GLN A 271 16.20 -30.76 6.31
N ALA A 272 15.08 -31.47 6.32
CA ALA A 272 13.90 -31.10 5.56
C ALA A 272 13.37 -29.70 5.95
N MET A 273 13.40 -29.36 7.24
CA MET A 273 12.95 -28.06 7.76
C MET A 273 13.86 -26.88 7.37
N ARG A 274 15.00 -27.09 6.75
CA ARG A 274 15.81 -25.99 6.17
C ARG A 274 15.20 -25.40 4.90
N TYR A 275 14.29 -26.13 4.27
CA TYR A 275 13.71 -25.74 2.99
C TYR A 275 12.44 -24.87 3.16
N PRO A 276 12.36 -23.75 2.42
CA PRO A 276 11.27 -22.78 2.56
C PRO A 276 9.87 -23.35 2.31
N ALA A 277 9.71 -24.30 1.39
CA ALA A 277 8.43 -24.91 1.12
C ALA A 277 7.86 -25.64 2.33
N LEU A 278 8.70 -26.42 3.03
CA LEU A 278 8.29 -27.13 4.24
C LEU A 278 8.11 -26.18 5.42
N GLN A 279 8.98 -25.15 5.54
CA GLN A 279 8.82 -24.11 6.57
C GLN A 279 7.47 -23.41 6.44
N LEU A 280 7.07 -23.04 5.20
CA LEU A 280 5.78 -22.40 4.95
C LEU A 280 4.63 -23.32 5.30
N PHE A 281 4.68 -24.58 4.85
CA PHE A 281 3.65 -25.57 5.15
C PHE A 281 3.47 -25.73 6.67
N VAL A 282 4.56 -25.95 7.39
CA VAL A 282 4.53 -26.16 8.85
C VAL A 282 4.07 -24.91 9.59
N ALA A 283 4.52 -23.72 9.17
CA ALA A 283 4.07 -22.47 9.78
C ALA A 283 2.55 -22.27 9.62
N ARG A 284 2.00 -22.65 8.49
CA ARG A 284 0.55 -22.57 8.23
C ARG A 284 -0.25 -23.67 8.93
N ALA A 285 0.27 -24.89 8.98
CA ALA A 285 -0.35 -25.99 9.75
C ALA A 285 -0.42 -25.63 11.25
N ARG A 286 0.65 -25.06 11.82
CA ARG A 286 0.66 -24.57 13.22
C ARG A 286 -0.33 -23.44 13.48
N ALA A 287 -0.58 -22.59 12.50
CA ALA A 287 -1.56 -21.51 12.63
C ALA A 287 -3.02 -22.03 12.71
N GLY A 288 -3.30 -23.17 12.10
CA GLY A 288 -4.60 -23.86 12.19
C GLY A 288 -4.68 -24.80 13.41
N GLN A 289 -3.63 -25.57 13.65
CA GLN A 289 -3.59 -26.58 14.71
C GLN A 289 -2.47 -26.27 15.71
N GLN A 290 -2.83 -25.78 16.89
CA GLN A 290 -1.88 -25.55 17.97
C GLN A 290 -1.17 -26.88 18.34
N GLY A 291 0.18 -26.84 18.38
CA GLY A 291 0.98 -28.00 18.72
C GLY A 291 1.32 -28.93 17.55
N PHE A 292 0.99 -28.57 16.31
CA PHE A 292 1.45 -29.35 15.15
C PHE A 292 2.97 -29.44 15.11
N VAL A 293 3.49 -30.67 15.14
CA VAL A 293 4.91 -30.99 15.06
C VAL A 293 5.12 -32.04 13.97
N VAL A 294 6.07 -31.82 13.11
CA VAL A 294 6.48 -32.81 12.09
C VAL A 294 7.21 -33.96 12.79
N ARG A 295 6.71 -35.18 12.62
CA ARG A 295 7.32 -36.39 13.12
C ARG A 295 8.08 -37.11 12.01
N PRO A 296 9.06 -37.99 12.30
CA PRO A 296 9.78 -38.74 11.28
C PRO A 296 8.84 -39.48 10.31
N GLN A 297 7.75 -40.04 10.82
CA GLN A 297 6.73 -40.75 10.03
C GLN A 297 5.91 -39.85 9.06
N ASP A 298 5.94 -38.53 9.25
CA ASP A 298 5.26 -37.58 8.41
C ASP A 298 6.11 -37.11 7.22
N LEU A 299 7.41 -37.42 7.23
CA LEU A 299 8.34 -36.95 6.19
C LEU A 299 8.00 -37.49 4.80
N ALA A 300 7.69 -38.79 4.68
CA ALA A 300 7.32 -39.39 3.39
C ALA A 300 6.01 -38.79 2.82
N PRO A 301 4.90 -38.69 3.58
CA PRO A 301 3.72 -37.98 3.13
C PRO A 301 3.96 -36.51 2.78
N LEU A 302 4.72 -35.77 3.62
CA LEU A 302 5.03 -34.36 3.36
C LEU A 302 5.86 -34.17 2.09
N ARG A 303 6.80 -35.08 1.81
CA ARG A 303 7.55 -35.07 0.56
C ARG A 303 6.62 -35.15 -0.64
N ASP A 304 5.69 -36.07 -0.63
CA ASP A 304 4.76 -36.28 -1.74
C ASP A 304 3.82 -35.08 -1.91
N ILE A 305 3.31 -34.51 -0.79
CA ILE A 305 2.50 -33.29 -0.79
C ILE A 305 3.27 -32.15 -1.42
N CYS A 306 4.48 -31.86 -0.92
CA CYS A 306 5.30 -30.74 -1.40
C CYS A 306 5.66 -30.89 -2.88
N ARG A 307 5.99 -32.12 -3.34
CA ARG A 307 6.29 -32.38 -4.76
C ARG A 307 5.06 -32.17 -5.65
N ARG A 308 3.88 -32.67 -5.25
CA ARG A 308 2.62 -32.48 -6.01
C ARG A 308 2.23 -31.02 -6.10
N LEU A 309 2.48 -30.25 -5.06
CA LEU A 309 2.17 -28.81 -5.00
C LEU A 309 3.31 -27.96 -5.57
N ASP A 310 4.39 -28.60 -6.01
CA ASP A 310 5.49 -28.03 -6.79
C ASP A 310 6.09 -26.75 -6.17
N GLY A 311 6.10 -26.66 -4.83
CA GLY A 311 6.62 -25.51 -4.11
C GLY A 311 5.84 -24.20 -4.34
N ILE A 312 4.61 -24.25 -4.87
CA ILE A 312 3.75 -23.08 -5.07
C ILE A 312 3.20 -22.62 -3.71
N PRO A 313 3.54 -21.41 -3.23
CA PRO A 313 3.17 -20.97 -1.88
C PRO A 313 1.68 -21.06 -1.57
N LEU A 314 0.81 -20.57 -2.45
CA LEU A 314 -0.64 -20.61 -2.25
C LEU A 314 -1.15 -22.04 -2.09
N ALA A 315 -0.67 -22.96 -2.92
CA ALA A 315 -1.05 -24.37 -2.86
C ALA A 315 -0.60 -25.01 -1.53
N LEU A 316 0.61 -24.71 -1.09
CA LEU A 316 1.14 -25.19 0.20
C LEU A 316 0.33 -24.61 1.40
N GLU A 317 -0.05 -23.34 1.37
CA GLU A 317 -0.87 -22.72 2.41
C GLU A 317 -2.27 -23.34 2.49
N LEU A 318 -2.92 -23.55 1.33
CA LEU A 318 -4.24 -24.18 1.23
C LEU A 318 -4.21 -25.64 1.72
N ALA A 319 -3.17 -26.37 1.36
CA ALA A 319 -2.97 -27.75 1.82
C ALA A 319 -2.73 -27.81 3.33
N ALA A 320 -1.84 -26.97 3.86
CA ALA A 320 -1.55 -26.90 5.28
C ALA A 320 -2.77 -26.58 6.14
N ALA A 321 -3.71 -25.76 5.62
CA ALA A 321 -4.97 -25.47 6.29
C ALA A 321 -5.92 -26.67 6.43
N GLN A 322 -5.70 -27.77 5.68
CA GLN A 322 -6.50 -28.99 5.77
C GLN A 322 -5.91 -30.01 6.78
N VAL A 323 -4.71 -29.76 7.30
CA VAL A 323 -4.01 -30.70 8.19
C VAL A 323 -4.78 -30.93 9.48
N GLU A 324 -5.43 -29.90 10.03
CA GLU A 324 -6.27 -30.01 11.22
C GLU A 324 -7.41 -31.04 11.04
N ALA A 325 -8.05 -31.05 9.89
CA ALA A 325 -9.20 -31.90 9.60
C ALA A 325 -8.82 -33.32 9.12
N LEU A 326 -7.74 -33.44 8.36
CA LEU A 326 -7.40 -34.69 7.64
C LEU A 326 -6.15 -35.39 8.18
N GLY A 327 -5.32 -34.68 8.95
CA GLY A 327 -3.96 -35.10 9.22
C GLY A 327 -3.09 -35.10 7.95
N VAL A 328 -1.77 -35.32 8.12
CA VAL A 328 -0.81 -35.28 7.01
C VAL A 328 -1.05 -36.44 6.01
N ARG A 329 -1.34 -37.65 6.50
CA ARG A 329 -1.59 -38.83 5.65
C ARG A 329 -2.93 -38.71 4.90
N GLY A 330 -4.00 -38.32 5.59
CA GLY A 330 -5.29 -38.11 4.93
C GLY A 330 -5.24 -37.02 3.86
N LEU A 331 -4.48 -35.95 4.10
CA LEU A 331 -4.23 -34.93 3.10
C LEU A 331 -3.50 -35.48 1.87
N GLN A 332 -2.44 -36.30 2.08
CA GLN A 332 -1.72 -36.97 1.00
C GLN A 332 -2.67 -37.82 0.14
N GLU A 333 -3.49 -38.68 0.75
CA GLU A 333 -4.45 -39.53 0.07
C GLU A 333 -5.47 -38.73 -0.73
N GLN A 334 -5.98 -37.64 -0.15
CA GLN A 334 -6.92 -36.77 -0.85
C GLN A 334 -6.28 -36.05 -2.04
N LEU A 335 -5.04 -35.58 -1.93
CA LEU A 335 -4.31 -34.99 -3.04
C LEU A 335 -4.02 -36.01 -4.15
N HIS A 336 -3.90 -37.30 -3.83
CA HIS A 336 -3.82 -38.37 -4.84
C HIS A 336 -5.11 -38.51 -5.68
N LYS A 337 -6.28 -38.24 -5.05
CA LYS A 337 -7.59 -38.26 -5.74
C LYS A 337 -7.85 -36.99 -6.55
N GLY A 338 -7.10 -35.91 -6.29
CA GLY A 338 -7.19 -34.65 -7.02
C GLY A 338 -6.98 -33.42 -6.15
N VAL A 339 -6.66 -32.30 -6.80
CA VAL A 339 -6.43 -31.01 -6.12
C VAL A 339 -7.72 -30.31 -5.63
N GLN A 340 -8.89 -30.93 -5.82
CA GLN A 340 -10.20 -30.39 -5.39
C GLN A 340 -10.31 -30.19 -3.87
N VAL A 341 -9.48 -30.87 -3.10
CA VAL A 341 -9.34 -30.67 -1.64
C VAL A 341 -8.91 -29.25 -1.27
N LEU A 342 -8.23 -28.54 -2.16
CA LEU A 342 -7.68 -27.20 -1.92
C LEU A 342 -8.73 -26.09 -2.13
N ARG A 343 -9.99 -26.33 -1.70
CA ARG A 343 -11.14 -25.40 -1.88
C ARG A 343 -11.37 -24.44 -0.70
N ARG A 344 -10.71 -24.64 0.45
CA ARG A 344 -10.96 -23.84 1.68
C ARG A 344 -9.71 -23.07 2.08
N GLY A 345 -9.54 -21.86 1.51
CA GLY A 345 -8.60 -20.87 1.98
C GLY A 345 -9.17 -20.00 3.12
N ARG A 346 -8.41 -19.01 3.55
CA ARG A 346 -8.87 -18.03 4.55
C ARG A 346 -10.08 -17.26 4.00
N ARG A 347 -11.17 -17.21 4.75
CA ARG A 347 -12.38 -16.45 4.40
C ARG A 347 -12.14 -14.95 4.21
N THR A 348 -11.09 -14.42 4.83
CA THR A 348 -10.65 -13.01 4.71
C THR A 348 -9.71 -12.75 3.54
N ALA A 349 -9.29 -13.77 2.80
CA ALA A 349 -8.46 -13.59 1.61
C ALA A 349 -9.32 -13.11 0.43
N VAL A 350 -8.68 -12.40 -0.52
CA VAL A 350 -9.31 -12.03 -1.79
C VAL A 350 -9.82 -13.30 -2.48
N GLU A 351 -11.01 -13.26 -3.09
CA GLU A 351 -11.69 -14.43 -3.69
C GLU A 351 -10.76 -15.31 -4.54
N ARG A 352 -9.92 -14.69 -5.38
CA ARG A 352 -8.91 -15.37 -6.21
C ARG A 352 -7.85 -16.17 -5.42
N HIS A 353 -7.73 -15.96 -4.10
CA HIS A 353 -6.78 -16.64 -3.22
C HIS A 353 -7.47 -17.55 -2.19
N GLN A 354 -8.80 -17.66 -2.23
CA GLN A 354 -9.56 -18.48 -1.29
C GLN A 354 -9.50 -19.97 -1.63
N SER A 355 -9.20 -20.32 -2.88
CA SER A 355 -8.96 -21.70 -3.31
C SER A 355 -8.05 -21.77 -4.53
N LEU A 356 -7.41 -22.92 -4.74
CA LEU A 356 -6.64 -23.13 -5.96
C LEU A 356 -7.56 -23.13 -7.19
N THR A 357 -8.76 -23.69 -7.06
CA THR A 357 -9.79 -23.65 -8.09
C THR A 357 -10.17 -22.22 -8.47
N ALA A 358 -10.41 -21.35 -7.49
CA ALA A 358 -10.70 -19.93 -7.75
C ALA A 358 -9.55 -19.22 -8.47
N ALA A 359 -8.30 -19.53 -8.10
CA ALA A 359 -7.12 -18.99 -8.78
C ALA A 359 -6.97 -19.51 -10.22
N LEU A 360 -7.32 -20.77 -10.46
CA LEU A 360 -7.33 -21.39 -11.80
C LEU A 360 -8.50 -20.88 -12.63
N ASP A 361 -9.71 -20.81 -12.08
CA ASP A 361 -10.91 -20.29 -12.75
C ASP A 361 -10.72 -18.83 -13.15
N TRP A 362 -10.18 -18.02 -12.28
CA TRP A 362 -9.77 -16.65 -12.59
C TRP A 362 -8.79 -16.59 -13.77
N THR A 363 -7.85 -17.54 -13.83
CA THR A 363 -6.91 -17.64 -14.93
C THR A 363 -7.61 -18.09 -16.22
N TYR A 364 -8.43 -19.13 -16.14
CA TYR A 364 -9.15 -19.70 -17.28
C TYR A 364 -10.11 -18.70 -17.93
N GLN A 365 -10.86 -17.94 -17.12
CA GLN A 365 -11.79 -16.92 -17.61
C GLN A 365 -11.11 -15.82 -18.43
N ARG A 366 -9.81 -15.61 -18.27
CA ARG A 366 -9.01 -14.59 -18.95
C ARG A 366 -8.23 -15.09 -20.14
N LEU A 367 -8.24 -16.39 -20.39
CA LEU A 367 -7.68 -16.94 -21.61
C LEU A 367 -8.54 -16.51 -22.82
N SER A 368 -7.86 -16.20 -23.93
CA SER A 368 -8.55 -16.02 -25.21
C SER A 368 -9.24 -17.30 -25.63
N LEU A 369 -10.23 -17.21 -26.55
CA LEU A 369 -10.94 -18.39 -27.05
C LEU A 369 -10.00 -19.47 -27.62
N PRO A 370 -8.96 -19.14 -28.43
CA PRO A 370 -7.99 -20.13 -28.88
C PRO A 370 -7.21 -20.80 -27.76
N GLN A 371 -6.81 -20.01 -26.74
CA GLN A 371 -6.09 -20.52 -25.58
C GLN A 371 -6.96 -21.44 -24.72
N ARG A 372 -8.25 -21.12 -24.52
CA ARG A 372 -9.20 -22.00 -23.80
C ARG A 372 -9.39 -23.31 -24.55
N TRP A 373 -9.52 -23.24 -25.87
CA TRP A 373 -9.66 -24.41 -26.70
C TRP A 373 -8.42 -25.33 -26.62
N LEU A 374 -7.21 -24.74 -26.70
CA LEU A 374 -5.97 -25.48 -26.52
C LEU A 374 -5.88 -26.12 -25.13
N PHE A 375 -6.27 -25.36 -24.09
CA PHE A 375 -6.27 -25.85 -22.70
C PHE A 375 -7.21 -27.07 -22.53
N LEU A 376 -8.39 -27.03 -23.15
CA LEU A 376 -9.34 -28.14 -23.13
C LEU A 376 -8.80 -29.36 -23.90
N GLN A 377 -8.10 -29.16 -25.01
CA GLN A 377 -7.46 -30.24 -25.75
C GLN A 377 -6.36 -30.93 -24.93
N LEU A 378 -5.53 -30.15 -24.23
CA LEU A 378 -4.48 -30.68 -23.35
C LEU A 378 -5.03 -31.44 -22.13
N ALA A 379 -6.27 -31.20 -21.74
CA ALA A 379 -6.93 -31.92 -20.64
C ALA A 379 -7.44 -33.33 -21.05
N LEU A 380 -7.41 -33.66 -22.34
CA LEU A 380 -7.79 -35.00 -22.88
C LEU A 380 -6.63 -35.99 -22.90
N PHE A 381 -5.40 -35.51 -22.64
CA PHE A 381 -4.19 -36.31 -22.52
C PHE A 381 -3.75 -36.44 -21.07
#